data_47ddbc7dddafdc3fcb583b9ce2c4f0a5
#
_entry.id   47ddbc7dddafdc3fcb583b9ce2c4f0a5
#
_cell.length_a   1.000
_cell.length_b   1.000
_cell.length_c   1.000
_cell.angle_alpha   90.00
_cell.angle_beta   90.00
_cell.angle_gamma   90.00
#
_symmetry.space_group_name_H-M   'P 1'
#
loop_
_entity.id
_entity.type
_entity.pdbx_description
1 polymer ?
#
loop_
_entity_poly.entity_id
_entity_poly.type
_entity_poly.pdbx_seq_one_letter_code
_entity_poly.pdbx_strand_id
1 'polypeptide(L)'
;MLKHLGRRRTRLLWATLALAAAAAAFTVASSATAGRSAAKCGTVTVNEQAWAGSTSNTYVAKYVLEHNLGCKVNITKVTEVPVYQAMADGKVDAVLENWGHEDQIKQYVTKQKTVMLEGLNGVTGIIGWFIPTYLMKQHPEFKTWKGLKGKETLFKSPESGSQGMFLGGDPSYAQKDKTLIKALGLNLKFVSVGAEPAQVARWSQLYKQHKPVLFYWYDPQYLNATYKLSEVMLPPRFKGCKDDEKEGGNPKLYACAYPTYHLNKLFSKKFATSGSPAVAFLKKWNWSNADQNTVSALIAGKHIDPDKAAAMWVKANQAKVKAWLS
;
A
#
# COMPACT_ATOMS: atom_id res chain seq x y z
N MET A 1 110.25 -18.11 -0.92
CA MET A 1 110.75 -19.15 -1.85
C MET A 1 109.74 -19.35 -2.90
N LEU A 2 109.99 -18.87 -4.08
CA LEU A 2 110.20 -19.59 -5.32
C LEU A 2 109.02 -20.47 -5.73
N LYS A 3 108.51 -20.44 -6.88
CA LYS A 3 108.86 -19.96 -8.27
C LYS A 3 107.61 -20.34 -9.16
N HIS A 4 107.31 -19.48 -10.02
CA HIS A 4 107.31 -19.57 -11.46
C HIS A 4 106.25 -20.45 -12.20
N LEU A 5 105.67 -19.77 -13.15
CA LEU A 5 105.55 -19.92 -14.60
C LEU A 5 104.55 -21.00 -15.04
N GLY A 6 103.75 -20.80 -16.00
CA GLY A 6 103.77 -19.96 -17.19
C GLY A 6 102.59 -20.33 -18.10
N ARG A 7 102.19 -19.34 -18.78
CA ARG A 7 101.88 -19.23 -20.21
C ARG A 7 101.45 -20.46 -20.99
N ARG A 8 100.32 -20.43 -21.63
CA ARG A 8 100.09 -20.12 -23.06
C ARG A 8 98.68 -20.38 -23.48
N ARG A 9 98.06 -19.37 -24.00
CA ARG A 9 97.40 -19.16 -25.28
C ARG A 9 97.09 -20.44 -26.07
N THR A 10 95.82 -20.57 -26.42
CA THR A 10 95.38 -20.68 -27.83
C THR A 10 93.91 -20.36 -27.97
N ARG A 11 93.58 -19.61 -28.98
CA ARG A 11 92.36 -19.17 -29.52
C ARG A 11 91.62 -20.33 -30.24
N LEU A 12 90.28 -20.36 -30.26
CA LEU A 12 89.44 -20.50 -31.45
C LEU A 12 88.00 -20.61 -30.91
N LEU A 13 87.19 -19.63 -31.09
CA LEU A 13 86.19 -19.36 -32.12
C LEU A 13 85.17 -20.47 -32.31
N TRP A 14 83.91 -19.94 -32.34
CA TRP A 14 82.66 -20.50 -32.84
C TRP A 14 81.87 -21.20 -31.74
N ALA A 15 80.52 -20.97 -31.51
CA ALA A 15 79.48 -20.24 -32.22
C ALA A 15 78.32 -19.96 -31.24
N THR A 16 77.69 -18.88 -31.48
CA THR A 16 76.38 -18.44 -31.09
C THR A 16 75.36 -19.54 -30.86
N LEU A 17 74.74 -19.54 -29.68
CA LEU A 17 73.29 -19.72 -29.58
C LEU A 17 72.76 -18.95 -28.38
N ALA A 18 72.12 -17.82 -28.66
CA ALA A 18 71.37 -17.05 -27.69
C ALA A 18 70.06 -17.78 -27.41
N LEU A 19 69.92 -18.37 -26.22
CA LEU A 19 68.60 -18.72 -25.71
C LEU A 19 68.16 -17.56 -24.84
N ALA A 20 67.27 -16.72 -25.39
CA ALA A 20 66.55 -15.74 -24.65
C ALA A 20 65.46 -16.49 -23.82
N ALA A 21 65.73 -16.66 -22.54
CA ALA A 21 64.68 -17.04 -21.56
C ALA A 21 63.80 -15.86 -21.38
N ALA A 22 62.66 -15.80 -22.13
CA ALA A 22 61.60 -14.88 -21.87
C ALA A 22 60.84 -15.35 -20.61
N ALA A 23 61.16 -14.75 -19.48
CA ALA A 23 60.35 -14.85 -18.27
C ALA A 23 59.03 -14.13 -18.55
N ALA A 24 58.03 -14.90 -19.03
CA ALA A 24 56.64 -14.42 -19.08
C ALA A 24 56.14 -14.25 -17.65
N ALA A 25 56.23 -13.03 -17.15
CA ALA A 25 55.51 -12.63 -15.95
C ALA A 25 53.99 -12.69 -16.26
N PHE A 26 53.36 -13.81 -15.94
CA PHE A 26 51.89 -13.86 -15.84
C PHE A 26 51.49 -12.96 -14.69
N THR A 27 51.20 -11.69 -14.97
CA THR A 27 50.40 -10.86 -14.10
C THR A 27 49.02 -11.44 -14.11
N VAL A 28 48.67 -12.28 -13.13
CA VAL A 28 47.32 -12.61 -12.80
C VAL A 28 46.68 -11.30 -12.37
N ALA A 29 46.04 -10.63 -13.32
CA ALA A 29 45.09 -9.57 -13.00
C ALA A 29 43.96 -10.23 -12.20
N SER A 30 44.12 -10.29 -10.88
CA SER A 30 43.00 -10.55 -9.99
C SER A 30 41.98 -9.45 -10.24
N SER A 31 41.00 -9.74 -11.09
CA SER A 31 39.81 -8.95 -11.18
C SER A 31 39.19 -9.00 -9.78
N ALA A 32 39.60 -8.06 -8.95
CA ALA A 32 38.86 -7.75 -7.75
C ALA A 32 37.46 -7.31 -8.23
N THR A 33 36.57 -8.27 -8.40
CA THR A 33 35.14 -8.00 -8.32
C THR A 33 34.98 -7.36 -6.95
N ALA A 34 35.04 -6.02 -6.94
CA ALA A 34 34.59 -5.25 -5.79
C ALA A 34 33.17 -5.70 -5.55
N GLY A 35 33.01 -6.70 -4.70
CA GLY A 35 31.71 -7.09 -4.21
C GLY A 35 31.09 -5.81 -3.67
N ARG A 36 30.12 -5.24 -4.39
CA ARG A 36 29.30 -4.17 -3.86
C ARG A 36 28.80 -4.71 -2.54
N SER A 37 29.36 -4.20 -1.44
CA SER A 37 28.83 -4.48 -0.11
C SER A 37 27.33 -4.24 -0.21
N ALA A 38 26.54 -5.30 -0.07
CA ALA A 38 25.08 -5.16 -0.12
C ALA A 38 24.72 -4.05 0.85
N ALA A 39 24.09 -2.99 0.36
CA ALA A 39 23.71 -1.86 1.19
C ALA A 39 22.91 -2.41 2.37
N LYS A 40 23.34 -2.10 3.60
CA LYS A 40 22.61 -2.53 4.78
C LYS A 40 21.18 -1.95 4.69
N CYS A 41 20.17 -2.76 4.92
CA CYS A 41 18.79 -2.33 4.80
C CYS A 41 18.45 -1.16 5.76
N GLY A 42 19.05 -1.15 6.95
CA GLY A 42 18.79 -0.12 7.95
C GLY A 42 17.39 -0.24 8.58
N THR A 43 16.86 0.89 9.04
CA THR A 43 15.50 0.98 9.60
C THR A 43 14.55 1.51 8.53
N VAL A 44 13.38 0.89 8.42
CA VAL A 44 12.29 1.29 7.51
C VAL A 44 11.05 1.57 8.35
N THR A 45 10.48 2.74 8.20
CA THR A 45 9.23 3.12 8.89
C THR A 45 8.06 3.01 7.93
N VAL A 46 7.21 2.01 8.14
CA VAL A 46 6.00 1.77 7.32
C VAL A 46 4.78 2.27 8.09
N ASN A 47 3.87 2.96 7.40
CA ASN A 47 2.64 3.42 8.02
C ASN A 47 1.49 2.45 7.81
N GLU A 48 0.86 2.05 8.91
CA GLU A 48 -0.38 1.28 8.95
C GLU A 48 -1.56 2.24 9.07
N GLN A 49 -2.52 2.11 8.16
CA GLN A 49 -3.80 2.81 8.22
C GLN A 49 -4.84 1.98 9.00
N ALA A 50 -5.95 2.61 9.38
CA ALA A 50 -6.91 2.04 10.32
C ALA A 50 -7.97 1.12 9.68
N TRP A 51 -7.55 0.25 8.74
CA TRP A 51 -8.39 -0.80 8.14
C TRP A 51 -7.61 -2.08 7.86
N ALA A 52 -8.34 -3.19 7.73
CA ALA A 52 -7.76 -4.53 7.65
C ALA A 52 -6.80 -4.74 6.45
N GLY A 53 -7.10 -4.12 5.30
CA GLY A 53 -6.24 -4.19 4.11
C GLY A 53 -4.87 -3.59 4.36
N SER A 54 -4.82 -2.39 4.95
CA SER A 54 -3.55 -1.73 5.28
C SER A 54 -2.74 -2.50 6.31
N THR A 55 -3.38 -3.02 7.37
CA THR A 55 -2.72 -3.91 8.33
C THR A 55 -2.08 -5.10 7.61
N SER A 56 -2.81 -5.73 6.68
CA SER A 56 -2.32 -6.88 5.92
C SER A 56 -1.09 -6.54 5.08
N ASN A 57 -1.13 -5.44 4.33
CA ASN A 57 0.00 -4.94 3.54
C ASN A 57 1.22 -4.68 4.44
N THR A 58 1.02 -3.96 5.53
CA THR A 58 2.09 -3.54 6.44
C THR A 58 2.80 -4.74 7.05
N TYR A 59 2.06 -5.71 7.58
CA TYR A 59 2.68 -6.83 8.30
C TYR A 59 3.31 -7.87 7.36
N VAL A 60 2.75 -8.11 6.17
CA VAL A 60 3.41 -8.97 5.18
C VAL A 60 4.70 -8.31 4.66
N ALA A 61 4.67 -7.00 4.39
CA ALA A 61 5.88 -6.28 4.01
C ALA A 61 6.92 -6.27 5.14
N LYS A 62 6.50 -6.01 6.39
CA LYS A 62 7.37 -6.09 7.58
C LYS A 62 8.05 -7.45 7.67
N TYR A 63 7.30 -8.54 7.55
CA TYR A 63 7.85 -9.89 7.62
C TYR A 63 8.96 -10.10 6.59
N VAL A 64 8.72 -9.73 5.32
CA VAL A 64 9.73 -9.89 4.26
C VAL A 64 10.93 -8.98 4.48
N LEU A 65 10.72 -7.73 4.87
CA LEU A 65 11.78 -6.77 5.18
C LEU A 65 12.70 -7.29 6.31
N GLU A 66 12.13 -7.84 7.38
CA GLU A 66 12.90 -8.30 8.54
C GLU A 66 13.59 -9.63 8.26
N HIS A 67 12.87 -10.63 7.72
CA HIS A 67 13.37 -12.00 7.61
C HIS A 67 14.18 -12.27 6.34
N ASN A 68 13.91 -11.55 5.25
CA ASN A 68 14.61 -11.77 3.98
C ASN A 68 15.68 -10.72 3.69
N LEU A 69 15.49 -9.47 4.17
CA LEU A 69 16.42 -8.37 3.88
C LEU A 69 17.20 -7.88 5.11
N GLY A 70 16.89 -8.38 6.31
CA GLY A 70 17.56 -8.00 7.55
C GLY A 70 17.35 -6.54 7.95
N CYS A 71 16.22 -5.94 7.54
CA CYS A 71 15.83 -4.60 7.95
C CYS A 71 15.31 -4.59 9.39
N LYS A 72 15.38 -3.43 10.04
CA LYS A 72 14.56 -3.16 11.22
C LYS A 72 13.31 -2.42 10.75
N VAL A 73 12.11 -2.87 11.12
CA VAL A 73 10.86 -2.21 10.72
C VAL A 73 10.19 -1.54 11.91
N ASN A 74 9.89 -0.26 11.76
CA ASN A 74 9.01 0.48 12.66
C ASN A 74 7.64 0.64 11.99
N ILE A 75 6.57 0.46 12.75
CA ILE A 75 5.20 0.73 12.30
C ILE A 75 4.71 2.00 12.95
N THR A 76 4.18 2.92 12.14
CA THR A 76 3.47 4.12 12.60
C THR A 76 1.99 4.03 12.25
N LYS A 77 1.14 4.76 12.96
CA LYS A 77 -0.32 4.80 12.75
C LYS A 77 -0.79 6.24 12.58
N VAL A 78 -0.33 6.85 11.50
CA VAL A 78 -0.74 8.21 11.11
C VAL A 78 -1.88 8.10 10.11
N THR A 79 -2.95 8.88 10.28
CA THR A 79 -4.11 8.87 9.40
C THR A 79 -3.79 9.37 7.99
N GLU A 80 -4.66 9.09 7.00
CA GLU A 80 -4.36 9.24 5.57
C GLU A 80 -3.88 10.63 5.13
N VAL A 81 -4.50 11.69 5.62
CA VAL A 81 -4.11 13.06 5.22
C VAL A 81 -2.82 13.52 5.91
N PRO A 82 -2.67 13.45 7.25
CA PRO A 82 -1.43 13.84 7.93
C PRO A 82 -0.20 13.00 7.55
N VAL A 83 -0.37 11.78 7.05
CA VAL A 83 0.77 10.92 6.69
C VAL A 83 1.64 11.53 5.58
N TYR A 84 1.07 12.30 4.66
CA TYR A 84 1.84 12.97 3.62
C TYR A 84 2.85 13.97 4.20
N GLN A 85 2.45 14.74 5.22
CA GLN A 85 3.38 15.63 5.92
C GLN A 85 4.43 14.81 6.69
N ALA A 86 4.03 13.74 7.37
CA ALA A 86 4.97 12.87 8.09
C ALA A 86 6.01 12.24 7.14
N MET A 87 5.62 11.91 5.91
CA MET A 87 6.53 11.44 4.86
C MET A 87 7.46 12.57 4.37
N ALA A 88 6.92 13.78 4.18
CA ALA A 88 7.72 14.95 3.79
C ALA A 88 8.78 15.29 4.83
N ASP A 89 8.45 15.13 6.11
CA ASP A 89 9.36 15.33 7.26
C ASP A 89 10.36 14.16 7.42
N GLY A 90 10.23 13.07 6.63
CA GLY A 90 11.08 11.88 6.75
C GLY A 90 10.82 11.03 8.00
N LYS A 91 9.64 11.18 8.62
CA LYS A 91 9.19 10.38 9.79
C LYS A 91 8.54 9.05 9.37
N VAL A 92 8.02 8.98 8.15
CA VAL A 92 7.43 7.80 7.52
C VAL A 92 8.13 7.57 6.19
N ASP A 93 8.57 6.34 5.94
CA ASP A 93 9.25 5.95 4.70
C ASP A 93 8.29 5.49 3.63
N ALA A 94 7.30 4.66 3.99
CA ALA A 94 6.39 4.05 3.04
C ALA A 94 4.94 3.96 3.55
N VAL A 95 4.00 4.15 2.63
CA VAL A 95 2.58 3.79 2.72
C VAL A 95 2.31 2.83 1.57
N LEU A 96 1.77 1.64 1.86
CA LEU A 96 1.64 0.58 0.85
C LEU A 96 0.25 0.52 0.20
N GLU A 97 -0.69 1.31 0.70
CA GLU A 97 -2.07 1.34 0.21
C GLU A 97 -2.62 2.77 0.28
N ASN A 98 -2.62 3.45 -0.86
CA ASN A 98 -3.14 4.81 -1.01
C ASN A 98 -4.41 4.82 -1.85
N TRP A 99 -5.51 5.32 -1.27
CA TRP A 99 -6.84 5.36 -1.87
C TRP A 99 -7.18 6.67 -2.58
N GLY A 100 -6.21 7.56 -2.80
CA GLY A 100 -6.44 8.80 -3.52
C GLY A 100 -5.87 10.03 -2.82
N HIS A 101 -6.72 10.97 -2.39
CA HIS A 101 -6.33 12.27 -1.82
C HIS A 101 -5.65 13.19 -2.85
N GLU A 102 -6.39 13.56 -3.89
CA GLU A 102 -5.89 14.38 -5.02
C GLU A 102 -5.17 15.66 -4.56
N ASP A 103 -5.70 16.35 -3.55
CA ASP A 103 -5.10 17.60 -3.04
C ASP A 103 -3.75 17.32 -2.37
N GLN A 104 -3.60 16.21 -1.64
CA GLN A 104 -2.35 15.79 -1.02
C GLN A 104 -1.32 15.38 -2.08
N ILE A 105 -1.74 14.58 -3.07
CA ILE A 105 -0.89 14.22 -4.22
C ILE A 105 -0.41 15.47 -4.93
N LYS A 106 -1.31 16.41 -5.22
CA LYS A 106 -0.94 17.70 -5.86
C LYS A 106 0.07 18.47 -5.02
N GLN A 107 -0.11 18.53 -3.71
CA GLN A 107 0.77 19.28 -2.81
C GLN A 107 2.13 18.59 -2.68
N TYR A 108 2.18 17.34 -2.23
CA TYR A 108 3.40 16.68 -1.79
C TYR A 108 4.15 15.96 -2.92
N VAL A 109 3.42 15.42 -3.92
CA VAL A 109 4.04 14.72 -5.05
C VAL A 109 4.37 15.68 -6.18
N THR A 110 3.39 16.51 -6.61
CA THR A 110 3.57 17.36 -7.79
C THR A 110 4.33 18.65 -7.48
N LYS A 111 3.92 19.41 -6.45
CA LYS A 111 4.50 20.72 -6.13
C LYS A 111 5.77 20.61 -5.30
N GLN A 112 5.71 19.99 -4.11
CA GLN A 112 6.83 19.91 -3.17
C GLN A 112 7.84 18.83 -3.56
N LYS A 113 7.39 17.77 -4.24
CA LYS A 113 8.21 16.62 -4.64
C LYS A 113 8.92 15.95 -3.45
N THR A 114 8.27 15.94 -2.30
CA THR A 114 8.76 15.33 -1.05
C THR A 114 8.25 13.91 -0.86
N VAL A 115 7.16 13.56 -1.55
CA VAL A 115 6.58 12.21 -1.61
C VAL A 115 6.57 11.74 -3.05
N MET A 116 6.74 10.44 -3.27
CA MET A 116 6.77 9.82 -4.60
C MET A 116 5.69 8.74 -4.70
N LEU A 117 5.00 8.71 -5.86
CA LEU A 117 4.16 7.59 -6.25
C LEU A 117 5.05 6.48 -6.81
N GLU A 118 5.11 5.34 -6.13
CA GLU A 118 6.04 4.25 -6.48
C GLU A 118 5.33 3.03 -7.07
N GLY A 119 4.39 3.32 -7.94
CA GLY A 119 3.65 2.32 -8.71
C GLY A 119 2.50 1.67 -7.94
N LEU A 120 1.78 0.81 -8.64
CA LEU A 120 0.62 0.11 -8.12
C LEU A 120 1.04 -1.00 -7.14
N ASN A 121 0.20 -1.27 -6.13
CA ASN A 121 0.39 -2.41 -5.23
C ASN A 121 -0.31 -3.68 -5.73
N GLY A 122 -1.06 -3.60 -6.84
CA GLY A 122 -1.80 -4.70 -7.47
C GLY A 122 -3.26 -4.81 -7.04
N VAL A 123 -3.67 -4.06 -6.02
CA VAL A 123 -5.05 -4.04 -5.55
C VAL A 123 -5.88 -3.05 -6.37
N THR A 124 -7.06 -3.51 -6.80
CA THR A 124 -8.08 -2.65 -7.39
C THR A 124 -9.21 -2.50 -6.40
N GLY A 125 -9.54 -1.27 -6.06
CA GLY A 125 -10.55 -0.94 -5.06
C GLY A 125 -11.76 -0.23 -5.63
N ILE A 126 -12.90 -0.42 -4.98
CA ILE A 126 -14.12 0.36 -5.16
C ILE A 126 -14.58 0.88 -3.80
N ILE A 127 -15.17 2.06 -3.81
CA ILE A 127 -15.86 2.65 -2.65
C ILE A 127 -17.28 2.96 -3.10
N GLY A 128 -18.26 2.74 -2.22
CA GLY A 128 -19.64 3.01 -2.53
C GLY A 128 -20.56 3.06 -1.31
N TRP A 129 -21.84 3.19 -1.58
CA TRP A 129 -22.91 3.09 -0.60
C TRP A 129 -23.50 1.70 -0.65
N PHE A 130 -23.60 1.06 0.48
CA PHE A 130 -24.06 -0.32 0.58
C PHE A 130 -25.21 -0.46 1.56
N ILE A 131 -26.07 -1.45 1.27
CA ILE A 131 -27.13 -1.93 2.16
C ILE A 131 -27.09 -3.46 2.22
N PRO A 132 -27.66 -4.09 3.26
CA PRO A 132 -27.87 -5.53 3.27
C PRO A 132 -28.71 -5.99 2.07
N THR A 133 -28.33 -7.11 1.45
CA THR A 133 -29.06 -7.63 0.27
C THR A 133 -30.51 -8.00 0.58
N TYR A 134 -30.85 -8.37 1.83
CA TYR A 134 -32.26 -8.58 2.20
C TYR A 134 -33.08 -7.29 2.10
N LEU A 135 -32.47 -6.14 2.43
CA LEU A 135 -33.14 -4.85 2.31
C LEU A 135 -33.31 -4.45 0.84
N MET A 136 -32.32 -4.72 -0.01
CA MET A 136 -32.44 -4.51 -1.46
C MET A 136 -33.59 -5.35 -2.08
N LYS A 137 -33.78 -6.58 -1.58
CA LYS A 137 -34.91 -7.43 -2.02
C LYS A 137 -36.26 -6.90 -1.59
N GLN A 138 -36.36 -6.33 -0.39
CA GLN A 138 -37.58 -5.72 0.13
C GLN A 138 -37.89 -4.38 -0.54
N HIS A 139 -36.85 -3.65 -0.94
CA HIS A 139 -36.90 -2.32 -1.53
C HIS A 139 -36.08 -2.27 -2.81
N PRO A 140 -36.55 -2.86 -3.94
CA PRO A 140 -35.78 -2.91 -5.20
C PRO A 140 -35.44 -1.53 -5.76
N GLU A 141 -36.23 -0.49 -5.40
CA GLU A 141 -35.94 0.90 -5.74
C GLU A 141 -34.59 1.41 -5.18
N PHE A 142 -34.11 0.83 -4.09
CA PHE A 142 -32.79 1.18 -3.52
C PHE A 142 -31.59 0.73 -4.39
N LYS A 143 -31.86 0.07 -5.53
CA LYS A 143 -30.83 -0.18 -6.52
C LYS A 143 -30.09 1.09 -6.94
N THR A 144 -30.75 2.24 -6.83
CA THR A 144 -30.13 3.55 -7.10
C THR A 144 -30.41 4.53 -5.96
N TRP A 145 -29.55 5.52 -5.81
CA TRP A 145 -29.71 6.61 -4.85
C TRP A 145 -31.08 7.34 -4.96
N LYS A 146 -31.68 7.35 -6.16
CA LYS A 146 -32.98 7.98 -6.39
C LYS A 146 -34.11 7.32 -5.58
N GLY A 147 -34.03 6.01 -5.43
CA GLY A 147 -35.01 5.25 -4.65
C GLY A 147 -34.96 5.51 -3.15
N LEU A 148 -33.87 6.11 -2.64
CA LEU A 148 -33.77 6.51 -1.24
C LEU A 148 -34.62 7.73 -0.93
N LYS A 149 -34.95 8.58 -1.92
CA LYS A 149 -35.69 9.83 -1.70
C LYS A 149 -37.10 9.55 -1.17
N GLY A 150 -37.42 10.22 -0.05
CA GLY A 150 -38.70 10.06 0.66
C GLY A 150 -38.79 8.80 1.55
N LYS A 151 -37.71 7.97 1.56
CA LYS A 151 -37.62 6.75 2.37
C LYS A 151 -36.47 6.75 3.36
N GLU A 152 -35.76 7.88 3.48
CA GLU A 152 -34.57 7.99 4.32
C GLU A 152 -34.84 7.67 5.79
N THR A 153 -36.08 7.90 6.26
CA THR A 153 -36.49 7.61 7.64
C THR A 153 -36.46 6.12 7.99
N LEU A 154 -36.41 5.21 7.01
CA LEU A 154 -36.14 3.79 7.25
C LEU A 154 -34.79 3.54 7.94
N PHE A 155 -33.84 4.41 7.72
CA PHE A 155 -32.51 4.33 8.29
C PHE A 155 -32.32 5.13 9.57
N LYS A 156 -33.37 5.54 10.23
CA LYS A 156 -33.29 6.34 11.46
C LYS A 156 -32.51 5.65 12.57
N SER A 157 -31.75 6.45 13.32
CA SER A 157 -31.08 6.06 14.54
C SER A 157 -31.18 7.18 15.58
N PRO A 158 -30.88 6.94 16.85
CA PRO A 158 -30.81 8.00 17.85
C PRO A 158 -29.89 9.15 17.44
N GLU A 159 -28.77 8.83 16.82
CA GLU A 159 -27.76 9.80 16.42
C GLU A 159 -28.20 10.66 15.22
N SER A 160 -29.11 10.16 14.38
CA SER A 160 -29.60 10.90 13.21
C SER A 160 -30.81 11.79 13.49
N GLY A 161 -31.49 11.63 14.63
CA GLY A 161 -32.65 12.42 15.01
C GLY A 161 -33.83 12.20 14.07
N SER A 162 -34.32 13.25 13.41
CA SER A 162 -35.45 13.16 12.45
C SER A 162 -35.00 12.65 11.08
N GLN A 163 -33.72 12.68 10.76
CA GLN A 163 -33.17 12.25 9.48
C GLN A 163 -32.88 10.73 9.44
N GLY A 164 -32.70 10.16 8.26
CA GLY A 164 -32.10 8.84 8.15
C GLY A 164 -30.62 8.88 8.49
N MET A 165 -30.06 7.80 9.02
CA MET A 165 -28.61 7.67 9.25
C MET A 165 -27.91 7.17 7.97
N PHE A 166 -26.88 7.87 7.54
CA PHE A 166 -25.84 7.31 6.70
C PHE A 166 -24.62 7.02 7.59
N LEU A 167 -24.30 5.74 7.75
CA LEU A 167 -23.14 5.32 8.55
C LEU A 167 -21.87 5.46 7.70
N GLY A 168 -21.17 6.55 7.90
CA GLY A 168 -19.93 6.88 7.17
C GLY A 168 -18.69 6.16 7.69
N GLY A 169 -17.63 6.19 6.91
CA GLY A 169 -16.29 5.78 7.32
C GLY A 169 -15.65 6.77 8.30
N ASP A 170 -14.37 6.50 8.63
CA ASP A 170 -13.55 7.45 9.39
C ASP A 170 -13.41 8.76 8.60
N PRO A 171 -13.50 9.94 9.25
CA PRO A 171 -13.37 11.21 8.55
C PRO A 171 -12.04 11.42 7.80
N SER A 172 -11.00 10.65 8.13
CA SER A 172 -9.71 10.70 7.42
C SER A 172 -9.67 9.89 6.12
N TYR A 173 -10.67 9.03 5.87
CA TYR A 173 -10.72 8.22 4.65
C TYR A 173 -11.02 9.06 3.41
N ALA A 174 -10.60 8.56 2.24
CA ALA A 174 -11.00 9.11 0.96
C ALA A 174 -12.53 9.00 0.80
N GLN A 175 -13.24 10.05 1.17
CA GLN A 175 -14.70 10.08 1.16
C GLN A 175 -15.25 11.47 0.84
N LYS A 176 -16.49 11.50 0.34
CA LYS A 176 -17.21 12.72 -0.03
C LYS A 176 -18.69 12.66 0.38
N ASP A 177 -19.03 11.75 1.28
CA ASP A 177 -20.41 11.35 1.52
C ASP A 177 -21.26 12.46 2.12
N LYS A 178 -20.73 13.31 3.01
CA LYS A 178 -21.47 14.47 3.55
C LYS A 178 -21.90 15.42 2.42
N THR A 179 -20.97 15.74 1.53
CA THR A 179 -21.22 16.65 0.42
C THR A 179 -22.07 15.96 -0.66
N LEU A 180 -21.88 14.66 -0.87
CA LEU A 180 -22.71 13.86 -1.79
C LEU A 180 -24.17 13.79 -1.34
N ILE A 181 -24.44 13.51 -0.06
CA ILE A 181 -25.77 13.53 0.55
C ILE A 181 -26.47 14.88 0.27
N LYS A 182 -25.76 15.98 0.54
CA LYS A 182 -26.26 17.34 0.28
C LYS A 182 -26.50 17.58 -1.21
N ALA A 183 -25.57 17.16 -2.06
CA ALA A 183 -25.67 17.35 -3.52
C ALA A 183 -26.85 16.58 -4.14
N LEU A 184 -27.16 15.41 -3.60
CA LEU A 184 -28.29 14.57 -4.03
C LEU A 184 -29.61 15.00 -3.40
N GLY A 185 -29.63 15.93 -2.45
CA GLY A 185 -30.82 16.40 -1.75
C GLY A 185 -31.50 15.29 -0.94
N LEU A 186 -30.70 14.43 -0.30
CA LEU A 186 -31.19 13.35 0.55
C LEU A 186 -31.31 13.83 2.02
N ASN A 187 -32.41 13.46 2.69
CA ASN A 187 -32.60 13.76 4.10
C ASN A 187 -31.86 12.74 5.00
N LEU A 188 -30.55 12.63 4.80
CA LEU A 188 -29.66 11.74 5.53
C LEU A 188 -28.69 12.56 6.39
N LYS A 189 -28.42 12.08 7.60
CA LYS A 189 -27.33 12.59 8.46
C LYS A 189 -26.14 11.64 8.38
N PHE A 190 -25.00 12.17 8.01
CA PHE A 190 -23.72 11.45 8.09
C PHE A 190 -23.34 11.24 9.56
N VAL A 191 -23.13 9.99 9.95
CA VAL A 191 -22.71 9.58 11.27
C VAL A 191 -21.47 8.72 11.14
N SER A 192 -20.35 9.17 11.66
CA SER A 192 -19.14 8.36 11.78
C SER A 192 -19.01 7.83 13.20
N VAL A 193 -18.60 6.58 13.31
CA VAL A 193 -18.30 5.92 14.59
C VAL A 193 -16.79 5.67 14.75
N GLY A 194 -15.98 6.27 13.88
CA GLY A 194 -14.52 6.13 13.87
C GLY A 194 -14.02 5.11 12.85
N ALA A 195 -12.88 4.50 13.15
CA ALA A 195 -12.19 3.58 12.25
C ALA A 195 -13.00 2.31 11.92
N GLU A 196 -12.57 1.59 10.89
CA GLU A 196 -13.25 0.41 10.35
C GLU A 196 -13.77 -0.59 11.40
N PRO A 197 -13.03 -0.98 12.45
CA PRO A 197 -13.55 -1.94 13.42
C PRO A 197 -14.85 -1.48 14.10
N ALA A 198 -14.96 -0.20 14.43
CA ALA A 198 -16.16 0.36 15.04
C ALA A 198 -17.32 0.45 14.03
N GLN A 199 -17.03 0.84 12.79
CA GLN A 199 -18.01 0.85 11.71
C GLN A 199 -18.54 -0.57 11.43
N VAL A 200 -17.66 -1.57 11.35
CA VAL A 200 -18.02 -2.99 11.19
C VAL A 200 -18.91 -3.47 12.34
N ALA A 201 -18.53 -3.19 13.58
CA ALA A 201 -19.34 -3.55 14.74
C ALA A 201 -20.76 -2.98 14.64
N ARG A 202 -20.89 -1.71 14.24
CA ARG A 202 -22.16 -1.01 14.13
C ARG A 202 -23.07 -1.60 13.03
N TRP A 203 -22.59 -1.67 11.79
CA TRP A 203 -23.46 -2.15 10.70
C TRP A 203 -23.68 -3.67 10.79
N SER A 204 -22.72 -4.47 11.24
CA SER A 204 -22.93 -5.91 11.38
C SER A 204 -23.94 -6.28 12.47
N GLN A 205 -23.98 -5.50 13.56
CA GLN A 205 -25.02 -5.64 14.58
C GLN A 205 -26.42 -5.39 13.97
N LEU A 206 -26.59 -4.31 13.20
CA LEU A 206 -27.85 -4.00 12.51
C LEU A 206 -28.19 -5.09 11.48
N TYR A 207 -27.20 -5.57 10.73
CA TYR A 207 -27.38 -6.67 9.78
C TYR A 207 -27.91 -7.95 10.46
N LYS A 208 -27.29 -8.37 11.58
CA LYS A 208 -27.73 -9.55 12.36
C LYS A 208 -29.15 -9.41 12.91
N GLN A 209 -29.57 -8.20 13.22
CA GLN A 209 -30.93 -7.86 13.68
C GLN A 209 -31.94 -7.67 12.53
N HIS A 210 -31.53 -7.86 11.27
CA HIS A 210 -32.33 -7.58 10.08
C HIS A 210 -32.88 -6.15 10.03
N LYS A 211 -32.16 -5.19 10.66
CA LYS A 211 -32.52 -3.77 10.64
C LYS A 211 -31.95 -3.07 9.41
N PRO A 212 -32.66 -2.06 8.86
CA PRO A 212 -32.15 -1.24 7.79
C PRO A 212 -30.85 -0.52 8.20
N VAL A 213 -29.84 -0.56 7.32
CA VAL A 213 -28.61 0.23 7.45
C VAL A 213 -28.11 0.59 6.05
N LEU A 214 -27.77 1.87 5.87
CA LEU A 214 -27.11 2.41 4.68
C LEU A 214 -25.77 2.95 5.12
N PHE A 215 -24.67 2.50 4.45
CA PHE A 215 -23.35 2.78 4.94
C PHE A 215 -22.30 2.89 3.82
N TYR A 216 -21.23 3.62 4.11
CA TYR A 216 -19.99 3.63 3.35
C TYR A 216 -19.34 2.26 3.44
N TRP A 217 -18.97 1.67 2.30
CA TRP A 217 -18.24 0.41 2.27
C TRP A 217 -17.35 0.32 1.05
N TYR A 218 -16.51 -0.71 0.99
CA TYR A 218 -15.51 -0.85 -0.06
C TYR A 218 -15.16 -2.31 -0.36
N ASP A 219 -14.47 -2.53 -1.47
CA ASP A 219 -13.80 -3.77 -1.86
C ASP A 219 -12.35 -3.42 -2.26
N PRO A 220 -11.31 -4.23 -1.93
CA PRO A 220 -11.40 -5.52 -1.25
C PRO A 220 -11.60 -5.39 0.25
N GLN A 221 -12.53 -6.19 0.76
CA GLN A 221 -12.77 -6.34 2.19
C GLN A 221 -13.25 -7.77 2.48
N TYR A 222 -12.53 -8.47 3.34
CA TYR A 222 -12.76 -9.90 3.60
C TYR A 222 -14.19 -10.23 4.06
N LEU A 223 -14.89 -9.30 4.69
CA LEU A 223 -16.28 -9.47 5.14
C LEU A 223 -17.29 -9.58 3.98
N ASN A 224 -16.92 -9.14 2.76
CA ASN A 224 -17.75 -9.29 1.58
C ASN A 224 -18.01 -10.76 1.22
N ALA A 225 -17.16 -11.67 1.67
CA ALA A 225 -17.38 -13.12 1.56
C ALA A 225 -18.44 -13.64 2.55
N THR A 226 -18.60 -12.97 3.70
CA THR A 226 -19.47 -13.40 4.80
C THR A 226 -20.84 -12.74 4.76
N TYR A 227 -20.86 -11.44 4.52
CA TYR A 227 -22.09 -10.64 4.50
C TYR A 227 -22.56 -10.40 3.07
N LYS A 228 -23.85 -10.63 2.82
CA LYS A 228 -24.48 -10.35 1.52
C LYS A 228 -24.91 -8.89 1.49
N LEU A 229 -24.07 -8.09 0.85
CA LEU A 229 -24.26 -6.65 0.69
C LEU A 229 -24.61 -6.32 -0.76
N SER A 230 -25.37 -5.28 -0.96
CA SER A 230 -25.75 -4.75 -2.28
C SER A 230 -25.39 -3.29 -2.36
N GLU A 231 -24.75 -2.89 -3.45
CA GLU A 231 -24.39 -1.51 -3.71
C GLU A 231 -25.62 -0.71 -4.16
N VAL A 232 -25.74 0.50 -3.64
CA VAL A 232 -26.70 1.53 -4.08
C VAL A 232 -26.01 2.37 -5.14
N MET A 233 -26.39 2.22 -6.41
CA MET A 233 -25.77 2.94 -7.52
C MET A 233 -25.90 4.46 -7.34
N LEU A 234 -24.77 5.12 -7.29
CA LEU A 234 -24.63 6.58 -7.25
C LEU A 234 -24.71 7.17 -8.68
N PRO A 235 -24.84 8.50 -8.84
CA PRO A 235 -24.82 9.11 -10.15
C PRO A 235 -23.52 8.78 -10.91
N PRO A 236 -23.56 8.62 -12.24
CA PRO A 236 -22.36 8.34 -13.02
C PRO A 236 -21.34 9.48 -12.87
N ARG A 237 -20.08 9.14 -13.01
CA ARG A 237 -18.98 10.13 -13.00
C ARG A 237 -19.07 11.05 -14.22
N PHE A 238 -18.65 12.28 -14.02
CA PHE A 238 -18.53 13.30 -15.06
C PHE A 238 -17.16 13.99 -14.99
N LYS A 239 -16.78 14.72 -16.03
CA LYS A 239 -15.52 15.47 -16.07
C LYS A 239 -15.51 16.56 -14.98
N GLY A 240 -14.56 16.50 -14.07
CA GLY A 240 -14.44 17.41 -12.94
C GLY A 240 -15.14 16.95 -11.66
N CYS A 241 -15.68 15.72 -11.66
CA CYS A 241 -16.14 15.07 -10.43
C CYS A 241 -15.00 14.99 -9.41
N LYS A 242 -15.26 15.38 -8.15
CA LYS A 242 -14.33 15.38 -7.03
C LYS A 242 -14.55 14.16 -6.14
N ASP A 243 -13.47 13.67 -5.53
CA ASP A 243 -13.48 12.48 -4.69
C ASP A 243 -13.12 12.75 -3.23
N ASP A 244 -12.29 13.74 -2.97
CA ASP A 244 -11.99 14.18 -1.62
C ASP A 244 -12.91 15.32 -1.21
N GLU A 245 -13.59 15.16 -0.07
CA GLU A 245 -14.44 16.21 0.47
C GLU A 245 -13.61 17.41 0.90
N LYS A 246 -14.05 18.59 0.47
CA LYS A 246 -13.47 19.85 0.88
C LYS A 246 -14.54 20.72 1.54
N GLU A 247 -14.26 21.17 2.74
CA GLU A 247 -15.14 22.09 3.45
C GLU A 247 -15.39 23.35 2.59
N GLY A 248 -16.67 23.74 2.45
CA GLY A 248 -17.07 24.86 1.61
C GLY A 248 -16.99 24.63 0.10
N GLY A 249 -16.67 23.40 -0.35
CA GLY A 249 -16.66 23.03 -1.77
C GLY A 249 -18.06 23.09 -2.42
N ASN A 250 -18.10 23.33 -3.74
CA ASN A 250 -19.34 23.31 -4.51
C ASN A 250 -19.93 21.87 -4.51
N PRO A 251 -21.10 21.61 -3.88
CA PRO A 251 -21.65 20.26 -3.78
C PRO A 251 -21.88 19.58 -5.12
N LYS A 252 -22.19 20.34 -6.17
CA LYS A 252 -22.42 19.79 -7.51
C LYS A 252 -21.23 19.02 -8.07
N LEU A 253 -20.01 19.37 -7.66
CA LEU A 253 -18.79 18.67 -8.11
C LEU A 253 -18.62 17.28 -7.45
N TYR A 254 -19.41 16.97 -6.43
CA TYR A 254 -19.37 15.70 -5.71
C TYR A 254 -20.58 14.80 -6.02
N ALA A 255 -21.53 15.25 -6.87
CA ALA A 255 -22.72 14.49 -7.21
C ALA A 255 -22.43 13.35 -8.22
N CYS A 256 -21.51 12.48 -7.90
CA CYS A 256 -21.03 11.39 -8.76
C CYS A 256 -20.51 10.20 -7.96
N ALA A 257 -20.54 9.01 -8.54
CA ALA A 257 -19.95 7.81 -7.95
C ALA A 257 -18.44 7.97 -7.66
N TYR A 258 -17.92 7.15 -6.77
CA TYR A 258 -16.48 7.00 -6.58
C TYR A 258 -15.82 6.42 -7.82
N PRO A 259 -14.54 6.66 -8.07
CA PRO A 259 -13.81 6.00 -9.16
C PRO A 259 -13.50 4.55 -8.80
N THR A 260 -13.09 3.78 -9.79
CA THR A 260 -12.30 2.58 -9.50
C THR A 260 -10.88 3.02 -9.13
N TYR A 261 -10.41 2.57 -7.99
CA TYR A 261 -9.08 2.88 -7.49
C TYR A 261 -8.10 1.78 -7.88
N HIS A 262 -7.01 2.16 -8.55
CA HIS A 262 -5.83 1.31 -8.67
C HIS A 262 -4.84 1.78 -7.62
N LEU A 263 -4.73 1.02 -6.53
CA LEU A 263 -4.04 1.48 -5.33
C LEU A 263 -2.54 1.61 -5.54
N ASN A 264 -2.01 2.75 -5.14
CA ASN A 264 -0.61 3.10 -5.28
C ASN A 264 0.14 2.94 -3.96
N LYS A 265 1.47 2.78 -4.08
CA LYS A 265 2.41 2.93 -2.96
C LYS A 265 2.95 4.34 -2.94
N LEU A 266 3.12 4.89 -1.74
CA LEU A 266 3.78 6.17 -1.52
C LEU A 266 5.08 5.96 -0.76
N PHE A 267 6.16 6.58 -1.24
CA PHE A 267 7.42 6.62 -0.50
C PHE A 267 7.83 8.07 -0.23
N SER A 268 8.43 8.32 0.92
CA SER A 268 9.14 9.58 1.12
C SER A 268 10.27 9.69 0.11
N LYS A 269 10.55 10.87 -0.41
CA LYS A 269 11.64 11.08 -1.38
C LYS A 269 12.97 10.60 -0.81
N LYS A 270 13.22 10.88 0.48
CA LYS A 270 14.42 10.45 1.19
C LYS A 270 14.59 8.92 1.12
N PHE A 271 13.55 8.18 1.42
CA PHE A 271 13.56 6.72 1.36
C PHE A 271 13.69 6.22 -0.09
N ALA A 272 12.88 6.73 -1.01
CA ALA A 272 12.89 6.32 -2.42
C ALA A 272 14.26 6.45 -3.10
N THR A 273 15.09 7.41 -2.64
CA THR A 273 16.44 7.68 -3.18
C THR A 273 17.57 7.15 -2.32
N SER A 274 17.28 6.42 -1.24
CA SER A 274 18.29 5.97 -0.27
C SER A 274 19.21 4.85 -0.79
N GLY A 275 18.85 4.16 -1.86
CA GLY A 275 19.55 2.97 -2.34
C GLY A 275 19.36 1.73 -1.45
N SER A 276 18.49 1.79 -0.45
CA SER A 276 18.20 0.64 0.41
C SER A 276 17.58 -0.52 -0.39
N PRO A 277 17.94 -1.79 -0.11
CA PRO A 277 17.30 -2.95 -0.71
C PRO A 277 15.80 -3.01 -0.42
N ALA A 278 15.34 -2.40 0.68
CA ALA A 278 13.92 -2.25 0.98
C ALA A 278 13.16 -1.48 -0.11
N VAL A 279 13.78 -0.47 -0.72
CA VAL A 279 13.16 0.31 -1.82
C VAL A 279 12.93 -0.59 -3.02
N ALA A 280 13.92 -1.39 -3.41
CA ALA A 280 13.80 -2.30 -4.55
C ALA A 280 12.69 -3.33 -4.33
N PHE A 281 12.62 -3.93 -3.14
CA PHE A 281 11.56 -4.85 -2.76
C PHE A 281 10.17 -4.21 -2.78
N LEU A 282 10.00 -3.07 -2.09
CA LEU A 282 8.70 -2.42 -1.99
C LEU A 282 8.22 -1.86 -3.35
N LYS A 283 9.12 -1.47 -4.25
CA LYS A 283 8.76 -1.13 -5.64
C LYS A 283 8.17 -2.32 -6.39
N LYS A 284 8.73 -3.51 -6.22
CA LYS A 284 8.24 -4.75 -6.83
C LYS A 284 7.02 -5.34 -6.13
N TRP A 285 6.70 -4.88 -4.93
CA TRP A 285 5.50 -5.33 -4.21
C TRP A 285 4.27 -5.22 -5.08
N ASN A 286 3.62 -6.36 -5.32
CA ASN A 286 2.41 -6.45 -6.13
C ASN A 286 1.66 -7.72 -5.75
N TRP A 287 0.45 -7.59 -5.24
CA TRP A 287 -0.40 -8.70 -4.88
C TRP A 287 -1.86 -8.48 -5.31
N SER A 288 -2.73 -9.47 -5.16
CA SER A 288 -4.12 -9.39 -5.58
C SER A 288 -5.06 -9.01 -4.44
N ASN A 289 -6.30 -8.60 -4.79
CA ASN A 289 -7.39 -8.46 -3.83
C ASN A 289 -7.60 -9.74 -2.99
N ALA A 290 -7.45 -10.92 -3.62
CA ALA A 290 -7.58 -12.20 -2.93
C ALA A 290 -6.47 -12.45 -1.90
N ASP A 291 -5.23 -12.07 -2.22
CA ASP A 291 -4.10 -12.13 -1.26
C ASP A 291 -4.38 -11.27 -0.04
N GLN A 292 -4.76 -10.00 -0.27
CA GLN A 292 -5.08 -9.05 0.78
C GLN A 292 -6.23 -9.56 1.66
N ASN A 293 -7.33 -9.99 1.05
CA ASN A 293 -8.50 -10.52 1.77
C ASN A 293 -8.15 -11.78 2.58
N THR A 294 -7.24 -12.62 2.07
CA THR A 294 -6.77 -13.81 2.80
C THR A 294 -6.08 -13.42 4.11
N VAL A 295 -5.15 -12.47 4.05
CA VAL A 295 -4.43 -12.01 5.26
C VAL A 295 -5.37 -11.24 6.19
N SER A 296 -6.22 -10.37 5.64
CA SER A 296 -7.23 -9.61 6.42
C SER A 296 -8.18 -10.54 7.16
N ALA A 297 -8.62 -11.64 6.53
CA ALA A 297 -9.46 -12.64 7.17
C ALA A 297 -8.75 -13.38 8.33
N LEU A 298 -7.44 -13.61 8.22
CA LEU A 298 -6.66 -14.18 9.32
C LEU A 298 -6.56 -13.19 10.49
N ILE A 299 -6.21 -11.93 10.20
CA ILE A 299 -5.98 -10.91 11.23
C ILE A 299 -7.30 -10.47 11.86
N ALA A 300 -8.19 -9.87 11.07
CA ALA A 300 -9.40 -9.23 11.57
C ALA A 300 -10.58 -10.21 11.75
N GLY A 301 -10.64 -11.27 10.92
CA GLY A 301 -11.71 -12.27 10.98
C GLY A 301 -11.47 -13.37 12.01
N LYS A 302 -10.24 -13.91 12.09
CA LYS A 302 -9.86 -14.98 13.00
C LYS A 302 -9.08 -14.51 14.22
N HIS A 303 -8.81 -13.22 14.33
CA HIS A 303 -8.04 -12.61 15.43
C HIS A 303 -6.64 -13.23 15.60
N ILE A 304 -6.03 -13.65 14.49
CA ILE A 304 -4.65 -14.12 14.50
C ILE A 304 -3.74 -12.92 14.59
N ASP A 305 -2.72 -13.00 15.43
CA ASP A 305 -1.67 -11.99 15.54
C ASP A 305 -1.14 -11.61 14.14
N PRO A 306 -0.99 -10.32 13.82
CA PRO A 306 -0.62 -9.87 12.47
C PRO A 306 0.73 -10.41 11.98
N ASP A 307 1.75 -10.53 12.86
CA ASP A 307 3.05 -11.11 12.49
C ASP A 307 2.91 -12.60 12.16
N LYS A 308 2.10 -13.33 12.91
CA LYS A 308 1.80 -14.76 12.63
C LYS A 308 1.02 -14.92 11.34
N ALA A 309 0.01 -14.08 11.09
CA ALA A 309 -0.77 -14.10 9.85
C ALA A 309 0.10 -13.84 8.62
N ALA A 310 0.99 -12.85 8.72
CA ALA A 310 1.99 -12.53 7.70
C ALA A 310 2.92 -13.71 7.43
N ALA A 311 3.47 -14.34 8.48
CA ALA A 311 4.32 -15.53 8.36
C ALA A 311 3.60 -16.69 7.67
N MET A 312 2.33 -16.95 8.01
CA MET A 312 1.51 -18.00 7.39
C MET A 312 1.34 -17.73 5.88
N TRP A 313 0.99 -16.50 5.52
CA TRP A 313 0.79 -16.13 4.12
C TRP A 313 2.10 -16.20 3.32
N VAL A 314 3.20 -15.66 3.84
CA VAL A 314 4.52 -15.70 3.21
C VAL A 314 4.97 -17.14 2.99
N LYS A 315 4.80 -18.02 3.97
CA LYS A 315 5.12 -19.45 3.84
C LYS A 315 4.34 -20.13 2.71
N ALA A 316 3.08 -19.78 2.53
CA ALA A 316 2.23 -20.34 1.47
C ALA A 316 2.50 -19.71 0.08
N ASN A 317 3.17 -18.54 0.01
CA ASN A 317 3.34 -17.77 -1.23
C ASN A 317 4.82 -17.48 -1.57
N GLN A 318 5.74 -18.44 -1.28
CA GLN A 318 7.18 -18.27 -1.46
C GLN A 318 7.60 -17.84 -2.88
N ALA A 319 6.93 -18.37 -3.91
CA ALA A 319 7.23 -18.01 -5.30
C ALA A 319 6.98 -16.52 -5.57
N LYS A 320 5.87 -15.97 -5.06
CA LYS A 320 5.54 -14.54 -5.18
C LYS A 320 6.53 -13.67 -4.42
N VAL A 321 6.86 -14.05 -3.19
CA VAL A 321 7.86 -13.34 -2.38
C VAL A 321 9.23 -13.35 -3.04
N LYS A 322 9.67 -14.49 -3.60
CA LYS A 322 10.93 -14.59 -4.35
C LYS A 322 10.94 -13.64 -5.56
N ALA A 323 9.83 -13.52 -6.28
CA ALA A 323 9.73 -12.60 -7.42
C ALA A 323 9.86 -11.12 -7.00
N TRP A 324 9.42 -10.76 -5.79
CA TRP A 324 9.61 -9.40 -5.25
C TRP A 324 11.05 -9.12 -4.82
N LEU A 325 11.80 -10.16 -4.44
CA LEU A 325 13.18 -10.05 -3.96
C LEU A 325 14.22 -10.18 -5.09
N SER A 326 13.84 -10.74 -6.24
CA SER A 326 14.72 -10.86 -7.42
C SER A 326 14.84 -9.52 -8.15
#